data_eecda5ea6fb3711ad85c2fca6fa4811c
#
_entry.id   eecda5ea6fb3711ad85c2fca6fa4811c
#
_cell.length_a   1.000
_cell.length_b   1.000
_cell.length_c   1.000
_cell.angle_alpha   90.00
_cell.angle_beta   90.00
_cell.angle_gamma   90.00
#
_symmetry.space_group_name_H-M   'P 1'
#
loop_
_entity.id
_entity.type
_entity.pdbx_description
1 polymer ?
#
loop_
_entity_poly.entity_id
_entity_poly.type
_entity_poly.pdbx_seq_one_letter_code
_entity_poly.pdbx_strand_id
1 'polypeptide(L)'
;TQDDCYLGMGNLRDLLKRLTELKIQNAQYANPLTLLPGNVPINNEVDSLLKETSDFHIAYFDLNNFKPFNDCYGYSKGDQVIRLLGELLTRFAGHDRNFIGHVGGDDFVVVYRSADWQLSCERILREFDQGVRSFYSPKDLQNEGMWSTDRKGVRSFFPLLGLAIGVVHPDPYRCESFHEVAELAAMAKKEAKRSAFSSLFVSRRRCTGIAN
;
A
#
# COMPACT_ATOMS: atom_id res chain seq x y z
N THR A 1 2.39 -36.59 7.36
CA THR A 1 3.08 -37.01 8.61
C THR A 1 4.03 -35.92 9.01
N GLN A 2 4.07 -35.56 10.27
CA GLN A 2 5.08 -34.70 10.86
C GLN A 2 5.76 -35.54 11.94
N ASP A 3 7.08 -35.62 11.92
CA ASP A 3 7.88 -36.45 12.84
C ASP A 3 7.42 -37.92 12.93
N ASP A 4 7.14 -38.54 11.77
CA ASP A 4 6.61 -39.88 11.61
C ASP A 4 5.25 -40.18 12.30
N CYS A 5 4.56 -39.15 12.79
CA CYS A 5 3.22 -39.27 13.32
C CYS A 5 2.15 -39.17 12.24
N TYR A 6 1.16 -40.08 12.29
CA TYR A 6 -0.02 -39.99 11.43
C TYR A 6 -0.93 -38.87 11.90
N LEU A 7 -1.11 -37.84 11.03
CA LEU A 7 -1.93 -36.66 11.35
C LEU A 7 -3.40 -36.78 10.89
N GLY A 8 -3.73 -37.83 10.13
CA GLY A 8 -5.07 -38.05 9.58
C GLY A 8 -5.09 -38.19 8.06
N MET A 9 -6.21 -38.66 7.51
CA MET A 9 -6.50 -38.67 6.06
C MET A 9 -7.36 -37.48 5.69
N GLY A 10 -6.88 -36.63 4.78
CA GLY A 10 -7.67 -35.58 4.16
C GLY A 10 -8.51 -36.13 3.01
N ASN A 11 -9.81 -35.79 2.95
CA ASN A 11 -10.66 -36.09 1.80
C ASN A 11 -10.46 -35.01 0.74
N LEU A 12 -10.21 -35.41 -0.51
CA LEU A 12 -10.04 -34.49 -1.65
C LEU A 12 -11.23 -33.51 -1.80
N ARG A 13 -12.43 -34.01 -1.54
CA ARG A 13 -13.67 -33.19 -1.58
C ARG A 13 -13.63 -32.08 -0.54
N ASP A 14 -13.18 -32.37 0.68
CA ASP A 14 -13.10 -31.39 1.76
C ASP A 14 -11.98 -30.38 1.48
N LEU A 15 -10.87 -30.83 0.92
CA LEU A 15 -9.80 -29.94 0.46
C LEU A 15 -10.28 -28.98 -0.63
N LEU A 16 -10.98 -29.50 -1.65
CA LEU A 16 -11.54 -28.70 -2.74
C LEU A 16 -12.59 -27.71 -2.22
N LYS A 17 -13.45 -28.13 -1.30
CA LYS A 17 -14.42 -27.26 -0.64
C LYS A 17 -13.71 -26.13 0.09
N ARG A 18 -12.71 -26.44 0.89
CA ARG A 18 -11.92 -25.43 1.63
C ARG A 18 -11.18 -24.46 0.71
N LEU A 19 -10.58 -24.95 -0.36
CA LEU A 19 -9.93 -24.11 -1.37
C LEU A 19 -10.93 -23.18 -2.07
N THR A 20 -12.13 -23.66 -2.34
CA THR A 20 -13.20 -22.85 -2.96
C THR A 20 -13.67 -21.77 -1.99
N GLU A 21 -13.91 -22.10 -0.72
CA GLU A 21 -14.28 -21.14 0.32
C GLU A 21 -13.21 -20.05 0.48
N LEU A 22 -11.93 -20.42 0.53
CA LEU A 22 -10.82 -19.47 0.59
C LEU A 22 -10.75 -18.57 -0.64
N LYS A 23 -10.97 -19.12 -1.84
CA LYS A 23 -11.01 -18.32 -3.08
C LYS A 23 -12.16 -17.32 -3.08
N ILE A 24 -13.36 -17.75 -2.63
CA ILE A 24 -14.53 -16.87 -2.51
C ILE A 24 -14.26 -15.76 -1.50
N GLN A 25 -13.73 -16.08 -0.32
CA GLN A 25 -13.35 -15.08 0.69
C GLN A 25 -12.34 -14.08 0.16
N ASN A 26 -11.27 -14.55 -0.49
CA ASN A 26 -10.26 -13.67 -1.07
C ASN A 26 -10.86 -12.75 -2.14
N ALA A 27 -11.75 -13.26 -2.99
CA ALA A 27 -12.42 -12.46 -4.01
C ALA A 27 -13.38 -11.41 -3.40
N GLN A 28 -14.06 -11.74 -2.30
CA GLN A 28 -14.97 -10.81 -1.60
C GLN A 28 -14.24 -9.62 -0.97
N TYR A 29 -13.00 -9.83 -0.52
CA TYR A 29 -12.20 -8.81 0.16
C TYR A 29 -11.12 -8.17 -0.72
N ALA A 30 -11.03 -8.57 -2.00
CA ALA A 30 -10.11 -7.96 -2.94
C ALA A 30 -10.64 -6.62 -3.47
N ASN A 31 -9.74 -5.68 -3.69
CA ASN A 31 -10.08 -4.45 -4.38
C ASN A 31 -10.41 -4.75 -5.87
N PRO A 32 -11.58 -4.32 -6.38
CA PRO A 32 -12.00 -4.69 -7.74
C PRO A 32 -11.13 -4.11 -8.85
N LEU A 33 -10.37 -3.03 -8.59
CA LEU A 33 -9.54 -2.38 -9.59
C LEU A 33 -8.17 -3.07 -9.76
N THR A 34 -7.57 -3.51 -8.66
CA THR A 34 -6.21 -4.07 -8.63
C THR A 34 -6.17 -5.55 -8.31
N LEU A 35 -7.26 -6.12 -7.81
CA LEU A 35 -7.40 -7.49 -7.29
C LEU A 35 -6.48 -7.78 -6.09
N LEU A 36 -5.84 -6.76 -5.53
CA LEU A 36 -5.06 -6.89 -4.31
C LEU A 36 -5.97 -7.03 -3.08
N PRO A 37 -5.53 -7.71 -2.02
CA PRO A 37 -6.24 -7.81 -0.75
C PRO A 37 -6.68 -6.44 -0.21
N GLY A 38 -7.92 -6.33 0.25
CA GLY A 38 -8.48 -5.12 0.86
C GLY A 38 -8.28 -5.06 2.38
N ASN A 39 -9.06 -4.20 3.05
CA ASN A 39 -8.89 -3.89 4.48
C ASN A 39 -8.92 -5.11 5.40
N VAL A 40 -9.86 -6.05 5.21
CA VAL A 40 -10.01 -7.19 6.12
C VAL A 40 -8.78 -8.10 6.10
N PRO A 41 -8.25 -8.56 4.96
CA PRO A 41 -6.99 -9.28 4.91
C PRO A 41 -5.79 -8.51 5.45
N ILE A 42 -5.70 -7.18 5.19
CA ILE A 42 -4.63 -6.32 5.72
C ILE A 42 -4.63 -6.36 7.26
N ASN A 43 -5.79 -6.14 7.87
CA ASN A 43 -5.94 -6.13 9.33
C ASN A 43 -5.53 -7.49 9.93
N ASN A 44 -6.04 -8.58 9.34
CA ASN A 44 -5.75 -9.94 9.80
C ASN A 44 -4.26 -10.27 9.72
N GLU A 45 -3.58 -9.83 8.66
CA GLU A 45 -2.14 -10.04 8.49
C GLU A 45 -1.34 -9.33 9.57
N VAL A 46 -1.63 -8.04 9.84
CA VAL A 46 -0.92 -7.27 10.87
C VAL A 46 -1.21 -7.82 12.26
N ASP A 47 -2.48 -8.13 12.58
CA ASP A 47 -2.85 -8.71 13.88
C ASP A 47 -2.20 -10.08 14.11
N SER A 48 -2.03 -10.89 13.05
CA SER A 48 -1.30 -12.17 13.14
C SER A 48 0.17 -11.94 13.49
N LEU A 49 0.82 -11.00 12.81
CA LEU A 49 2.22 -10.67 13.04
C LEU A 49 2.48 -10.12 14.45
N LEU A 50 1.58 -9.30 14.96
CA LEU A 50 1.66 -8.79 16.33
C LEU A 50 1.53 -9.92 17.35
N LYS A 51 0.57 -10.85 17.16
CA LYS A 51 0.39 -12.03 18.04
C LYS A 51 1.58 -12.99 18.00
N GLU A 52 2.20 -13.15 16.84
CA GLU A 52 3.40 -13.98 16.68
C GLU A 52 4.67 -13.28 17.17
N THR A 53 4.57 -12.02 17.66
CA THR A 53 5.70 -11.15 18.01
C THR A 53 6.76 -11.07 16.90
N SER A 54 6.31 -11.13 15.66
CA SER A 54 7.17 -11.11 14.48
C SER A 54 7.74 -9.70 14.23
N ASP A 55 8.96 -9.63 13.72
CA ASP A 55 9.57 -8.39 13.28
C ASP A 55 9.12 -8.06 11.84
N PHE A 56 8.56 -6.86 11.62
CA PHE A 56 8.08 -6.43 10.32
C PHE A 56 8.08 -4.90 10.18
N HIS A 57 8.10 -4.44 8.92
CA HIS A 57 7.85 -3.04 8.59
C HIS A 57 6.54 -2.93 7.85
N ILE A 58 5.80 -1.85 8.09
CA ILE A 58 4.60 -1.55 7.32
C ILE A 58 4.78 -0.21 6.60
N ALA A 59 4.57 -0.20 5.30
CA ALA A 59 4.64 0.97 4.45
C ALA A 59 3.26 1.32 3.90
N TYR A 60 2.86 2.57 4.06
CA TYR A 60 1.67 3.14 3.45
C TYR A 60 2.06 4.01 2.27
N PHE A 61 1.41 3.76 1.15
CA PHE A 61 1.61 4.45 -0.13
C PHE A 61 0.38 5.28 -0.44
N ASP A 62 0.59 6.52 -0.91
CA ASP A 62 -0.48 7.46 -1.22
C ASP A 62 -0.01 8.41 -2.33
N LEU A 63 -0.91 8.79 -3.23
CA LEU A 63 -0.58 9.66 -4.36
C LEU A 63 -0.76 11.15 -4.00
N ASN A 64 0.30 11.93 -4.19
CA ASN A 64 0.20 13.38 -4.11
C ASN A 64 -0.53 13.92 -5.34
N ASN A 65 -1.45 14.87 -5.15
CA ASN A 65 -2.20 15.54 -6.22
C ASN A 65 -3.12 14.62 -7.04
N PHE A 66 -3.53 13.43 -6.53
CA PHE A 66 -4.35 12.49 -7.28
C PHE A 66 -5.74 13.04 -7.61
N LYS A 67 -6.37 13.77 -6.69
CA LYS A 67 -7.66 14.39 -6.96
C LYS A 67 -7.58 15.45 -8.09
N PRO A 68 -6.66 16.46 -8.04
CA PRO A 68 -6.45 17.37 -9.16
C PRO A 68 -6.15 16.68 -10.50
N PHE A 69 -5.41 15.56 -10.47
CA PHE A 69 -5.16 14.75 -11.66
C PHE A 69 -6.46 14.17 -12.23
N ASN A 70 -7.31 13.57 -11.39
CA ASN A 70 -8.60 13.05 -11.81
C ASN A 70 -9.52 14.13 -12.34
N ASP A 71 -9.53 15.31 -11.72
CA ASP A 71 -10.33 16.46 -12.17
C ASP A 71 -9.86 16.97 -13.57
N CYS A 72 -8.57 16.85 -13.88
CA CYS A 72 -7.98 17.29 -15.14
C CYS A 72 -8.05 16.23 -16.26
N TYR A 73 -7.72 14.97 -15.93
CA TYR A 73 -7.53 13.89 -16.90
C TYR A 73 -8.64 12.84 -16.91
N GLY A 74 -9.56 12.90 -15.94
CA GLY A 74 -10.67 11.97 -15.77
C GLY A 74 -10.30 10.72 -14.98
N TYR A 75 -11.32 10.12 -14.35
CA TYR A 75 -11.18 8.93 -13.48
C TYR A 75 -10.60 7.71 -14.20
N SER A 76 -10.88 7.54 -15.50
CA SER A 76 -10.35 6.40 -16.25
C SER A 76 -8.80 6.40 -16.33
N LYS A 77 -8.19 7.60 -16.45
CA LYS A 77 -6.73 7.72 -16.36
C LYS A 77 -6.24 7.56 -14.93
N GLY A 78 -6.99 8.05 -13.93
CA GLY A 78 -6.69 7.79 -12.52
C GLY A 78 -6.65 6.31 -12.19
N ASP A 79 -7.62 5.54 -12.68
CA ASP A 79 -7.64 4.09 -12.52
C ASP A 79 -6.41 3.40 -13.13
N GLN A 80 -5.92 3.90 -14.26
CA GLN A 80 -4.69 3.39 -14.88
C GLN A 80 -3.45 3.69 -14.01
N VAL A 81 -3.38 4.87 -13.38
CA VAL A 81 -2.31 5.22 -12.42
C VAL A 81 -2.36 4.32 -11.20
N ILE A 82 -3.56 4.04 -10.66
CA ILE A 82 -3.74 3.11 -9.54
C ILE A 82 -3.27 1.69 -9.92
N ARG A 83 -3.61 1.21 -11.13
CA ARG A 83 -3.13 -0.09 -11.63
C ARG A 83 -1.61 -0.11 -11.77
N LEU A 84 -1.01 0.94 -12.34
CA LEU A 84 0.45 1.07 -12.42
C LEU A 84 1.09 0.91 -11.04
N LEU A 85 0.58 1.61 -10.02
CA LEU A 85 1.11 1.49 -8.65
C LEU A 85 0.94 0.06 -8.12
N GLY A 86 -0.23 -0.56 -8.28
CA GLY A 86 -0.47 -1.96 -7.88
C GLY A 86 0.49 -2.95 -8.55
N GLU A 87 0.79 -2.77 -9.84
CA GLU A 87 1.74 -3.58 -10.60
C GLU A 87 3.19 -3.39 -10.09
N LEU A 88 3.60 -2.15 -9.81
CA LEU A 88 4.92 -1.85 -9.25
C LEU A 88 5.10 -2.47 -7.87
N LEU A 89 4.08 -2.36 -7.00
CA LEU A 89 4.09 -3.00 -5.68
C LEU A 89 4.23 -4.52 -5.81
N THR A 90 3.43 -5.14 -6.67
CA THR A 90 3.48 -6.59 -6.91
C THR A 90 4.85 -7.01 -7.44
N ARG A 91 5.45 -6.23 -8.36
CA ARG A 91 6.73 -6.54 -8.97
C ARG A 91 7.92 -6.39 -8.03
N PHE A 92 7.93 -5.35 -7.18
CA PHE A 92 9.10 -5.00 -6.37
C PHE A 92 8.96 -5.34 -4.88
N ALA A 93 7.75 -5.58 -4.40
CA ALA A 93 7.49 -5.98 -3.03
C ALA A 93 6.80 -7.35 -2.90
N GLY A 94 6.32 -7.96 -4.00
CA GLY A 94 5.56 -9.21 -4.01
C GLY A 94 6.38 -10.50 -3.82
N HIS A 95 7.46 -10.45 -3.05
CA HIS A 95 8.36 -11.58 -2.77
C HIS A 95 8.60 -11.72 -1.26
N ASP A 96 9.31 -12.76 -0.84
CA ASP A 96 9.82 -12.97 0.52
C ASP A 96 8.75 -12.93 1.63
N ARG A 97 7.57 -13.46 1.38
CA ARG A 97 6.43 -13.47 2.30
C ARG A 97 5.90 -12.07 2.66
N ASN A 98 6.27 -11.05 1.90
CA ASN A 98 5.67 -9.72 2.04
C ASN A 98 4.19 -9.79 1.67
N PHE A 99 3.38 -8.95 2.31
CA PHE A 99 1.96 -8.85 2.03
C PHE A 99 1.65 -7.49 1.42
N ILE A 100 0.88 -7.48 0.32
CA ILE A 100 0.47 -6.26 -0.37
C ILE A 100 -1.04 -6.13 -0.28
N GLY A 101 -1.52 -4.95 0.11
CA GLY A 101 -2.93 -4.63 0.19
C GLY A 101 -3.30 -3.32 -0.48
N HIS A 102 -4.55 -3.21 -0.91
CA HIS A 102 -5.14 -2.00 -1.47
C HIS A 102 -6.32 -1.57 -0.59
N VAL A 103 -6.12 -0.55 0.22
CA VAL A 103 -7.12 -0.03 1.16
C VAL A 103 -8.31 0.57 0.42
N GLY A 104 -8.05 1.34 -0.63
CA GLY A 104 -9.05 1.97 -1.48
C GLY A 104 -8.58 3.31 -2.04
N GLY A 105 -9.17 3.74 -3.15
CA GLY A 105 -8.73 4.94 -3.84
C GLY A 105 -7.26 4.84 -4.26
N ASP A 106 -6.43 5.74 -3.75
CA ASP A 106 -4.99 5.81 -3.98
C ASP A 106 -4.14 5.28 -2.79
N ASP A 107 -4.79 4.68 -1.78
CA ASP A 107 -4.14 4.16 -0.57
C ASP A 107 -3.77 2.68 -0.70
N PHE A 108 -2.46 2.38 -0.61
CA PHE A 108 -1.93 1.01 -0.59
C PHE A 108 -1.09 0.76 0.65
N VAL A 109 -0.94 -0.51 1.00
CA VAL A 109 -0.16 -0.97 2.14
C VAL A 109 0.73 -2.13 1.71
N VAL A 110 1.97 -2.12 2.17
CA VAL A 110 2.87 -3.27 2.09
C VAL A 110 3.38 -3.61 3.48
N VAL A 111 3.21 -4.85 3.88
CA VAL A 111 3.81 -5.41 5.09
C VAL A 111 5.06 -6.16 4.69
N TYR A 112 6.21 -5.63 5.05
CA TYR A 112 7.51 -6.19 4.74
C TYR A 112 8.00 -7.08 5.87
N ARG A 113 8.32 -8.32 5.53
CA ARG A 113 9.04 -9.27 6.40
C ARG A 113 10.50 -9.43 5.96
N SER A 114 10.87 -8.83 4.84
CA SER A 114 12.21 -8.85 4.28
C SER A 114 13.05 -7.67 4.78
N ALA A 115 14.36 -7.86 4.86
CA ALA A 115 15.30 -6.82 5.29
C ALA A 115 15.54 -5.75 4.22
N ASP A 116 15.19 -6.03 2.95
CA ASP A 116 15.40 -5.15 1.80
C ASP A 116 14.24 -4.17 1.53
N TRP A 117 13.33 -4.00 2.51
CA TRP A 117 12.15 -3.14 2.39
C TRP A 117 12.47 -1.73 1.90
N GLN A 118 13.59 -1.14 2.36
CA GLN A 118 13.98 0.21 1.97
C GLN A 118 14.34 0.28 0.49
N LEU A 119 15.15 -0.66 0.01
CA LEU A 119 15.52 -0.75 -1.40
C LEU A 119 14.30 -0.97 -2.29
N SER A 120 13.35 -1.79 -1.83
CA SER A 120 12.06 -1.99 -2.49
C SER A 120 11.28 -0.67 -2.61
N CYS A 121 11.12 0.08 -1.52
CA CYS A 121 10.44 1.38 -1.52
C CYS A 121 11.12 2.39 -2.46
N GLU A 122 12.44 2.49 -2.42
CA GLU A 122 13.22 3.40 -3.28
C GLU A 122 13.08 3.05 -4.78
N ARG A 123 13.03 1.75 -5.10
CA ARG A 123 12.76 1.28 -6.46
C ARG A 123 11.36 1.65 -6.91
N ILE A 124 10.35 1.39 -6.08
CA ILE A 124 8.95 1.71 -6.38
C ILE A 124 8.79 3.21 -6.65
N LEU A 125 9.39 4.08 -5.83
CA LEU A 125 9.38 5.54 -6.05
C LEU A 125 9.93 5.90 -7.42
N ARG A 126 11.12 5.43 -7.74
CA ARG A 126 11.80 5.74 -9.01
C ARG A 126 11.01 5.25 -10.23
N GLU A 127 10.53 4.01 -10.20
CA GLU A 127 9.76 3.43 -11.30
C GLU A 127 8.40 4.10 -11.45
N PHE A 128 7.77 4.51 -10.33
CA PHE A 128 6.54 5.28 -10.36
C PHE A 128 6.74 6.64 -11.02
N ASP A 129 7.76 7.40 -10.62
CA ASP A 129 8.06 8.72 -11.16
C ASP A 129 8.34 8.67 -12.67
N GLN A 130 8.93 7.59 -13.16
CA GLN A 130 9.15 7.39 -14.59
C GLN A 130 7.84 6.99 -15.30
N GLY A 131 7.12 6.01 -14.76
CA GLY A 131 5.92 5.43 -15.37
C GLY A 131 4.75 6.40 -15.42
N VAL A 132 4.54 7.19 -14.36
CA VAL A 132 3.41 8.12 -14.26
C VAL A 132 3.45 9.23 -15.32
N ARG A 133 4.61 9.57 -15.83
CA ARG A 133 4.78 10.61 -16.88
C ARG A 133 4.05 10.26 -18.17
N SER A 134 3.85 8.99 -18.49
CA SER A 134 3.13 8.54 -19.67
C SER A 134 1.64 8.91 -19.70
N PHE A 135 1.06 9.28 -18.57
CA PHE A 135 -0.35 9.66 -18.45
C PHE A 135 -0.61 11.15 -18.71
N TYR A 136 0.46 11.95 -18.82
CA TYR A 136 0.35 13.40 -19.00
C TYR A 136 0.44 13.83 -20.46
N SER A 137 -0.13 15.02 -20.75
CA SER A 137 0.07 15.67 -22.02
C SER A 137 1.52 16.20 -22.16
N PRO A 138 2.06 16.33 -23.40
CA PRO A 138 3.38 16.91 -23.60
C PRO A 138 3.53 18.30 -22.98
N LYS A 139 2.46 19.11 -23.00
CA LYS A 139 2.42 20.45 -22.42
C LYS A 139 2.59 20.42 -20.90
N ASP A 140 1.88 19.52 -20.21
CA ASP A 140 1.94 19.42 -18.74
C ASP A 140 3.27 18.81 -18.29
N LEU A 141 3.87 17.90 -19.09
CA LEU A 141 5.21 17.41 -18.87
C LEU A 141 6.26 18.52 -19.00
N GLN A 142 6.14 19.39 -19.98
CA GLN A 142 7.05 20.52 -20.17
C GLN A 142 6.94 21.54 -19.04
N ASN A 143 5.73 21.71 -18.50
CA ASN A 143 5.47 22.60 -17.36
C ASN A 143 5.77 21.96 -15.99
N GLU A 144 6.12 20.68 -15.95
CA GLU A 144 6.29 19.87 -14.73
C GLU A 144 5.04 19.90 -13.82
N GLY A 145 3.86 20.06 -14.39
CA GLY A 145 2.62 20.13 -13.65
C GLY A 145 1.44 20.52 -14.51
N MET A 146 0.28 20.56 -13.90
CA MET A 146 -1.00 20.81 -14.55
C MET A 146 -1.79 21.91 -13.84
N TRP A 147 -2.63 22.60 -14.60
CA TRP A 147 -3.59 23.55 -14.08
C TRP A 147 -4.94 22.87 -13.88
N SER A 148 -5.45 22.90 -12.68
CA SER A 148 -6.79 22.41 -12.34
C SER A 148 -7.64 23.55 -11.77
N THR A 149 -8.95 23.46 -11.98
CA THR A 149 -9.92 24.44 -11.47
C THR A 149 -10.78 23.74 -10.41
N ASP A 150 -10.84 24.29 -9.22
CA ASP A 150 -11.67 23.76 -8.15
C ASP A 150 -13.17 24.02 -8.40
N ARG A 151 -14.04 23.48 -7.53
CA ARG A 151 -15.51 23.67 -7.62
C ARG A 151 -15.96 25.12 -7.44
N LYS A 152 -15.09 26.00 -6.90
CA LYS A 152 -15.34 27.43 -6.72
C LYS A 152 -14.84 28.27 -7.90
N GLY A 153 -14.30 27.64 -8.94
CA GLY A 153 -13.75 28.31 -10.12
C GLY A 153 -12.32 28.83 -9.92
N VAL A 154 -11.67 28.54 -8.80
CA VAL A 154 -10.28 28.96 -8.54
C VAL A 154 -9.33 28.03 -9.29
N ARG A 155 -8.54 28.62 -10.18
CA ARG A 155 -7.51 27.92 -10.97
C ARG A 155 -6.21 27.85 -10.18
N SER A 156 -5.70 26.63 -9.97
CA SER A 156 -4.47 26.37 -9.23
C SER A 156 -3.53 25.49 -10.04
N PHE A 157 -2.23 25.70 -9.87
CA PHE A 157 -1.20 24.86 -10.45
C PHE A 157 -0.84 23.73 -9.47
N PHE A 158 -0.78 22.50 -9.98
CA PHE A 158 -0.39 21.31 -9.24
C PHE A 158 0.81 20.64 -9.91
N PRO A 159 1.86 20.28 -9.18
CA PRO A 159 2.95 19.45 -9.71
C PRO A 159 2.43 18.13 -10.26
N LEU A 160 3.26 17.44 -11.03
CA LEU A 160 2.99 16.06 -11.44
C LEU A 160 2.71 15.18 -10.22
N LEU A 161 2.00 14.08 -10.44
CA LEU A 161 1.76 13.07 -9.39
C LEU A 161 3.07 12.62 -8.79
N GLY A 162 3.13 12.63 -7.47
CA GLY A 162 4.21 12.03 -6.68
C GLY A 162 3.66 10.91 -5.82
N LEU A 163 4.53 10.01 -5.38
CA LEU A 163 4.21 8.92 -4.48
C LEU A 163 4.79 9.21 -3.09
N ALA A 164 3.93 9.34 -2.09
CA ALA A 164 4.33 9.47 -0.69
C ALA A 164 4.33 8.10 -0.03
N ILE A 165 5.45 7.71 0.58
CA ILE A 165 5.60 6.44 1.32
C ILE A 165 5.92 6.76 2.77
N GLY A 166 5.00 6.38 3.67
CA GLY A 166 5.24 6.45 5.12
C GLY A 166 5.52 5.05 5.67
N VAL A 167 6.68 4.84 6.28
CA VAL A 167 7.09 3.55 6.83
C VAL A 167 7.15 3.61 8.34
N VAL A 168 6.65 2.59 9.00
CA VAL A 168 6.79 2.36 10.44
C VAL A 168 7.32 0.96 10.70
N HIS A 169 8.03 0.82 11.82
CA HIS A 169 8.51 -0.45 12.35
C HIS A 169 7.84 -0.66 13.72
N PRO A 170 6.65 -1.27 13.77
CA PRO A 170 5.92 -1.44 15.02
C PRO A 170 6.71 -2.28 16.03
N ASP A 171 6.53 -2.00 17.31
CA ASP A 171 7.03 -2.85 18.39
C ASP A 171 5.94 -3.87 18.76
N PRO A 172 6.10 -5.16 18.45
CA PRO A 172 5.05 -6.17 18.68
C PRO A 172 4.77 -6.45 20.15
N TYR A 173 5.65 -6.01 21.05
CA TYR A 173 5.43 -6.11 22.51
C TYR A 173 4.65 -4.92 23.08
N ARG A 174 4.44 -3.86 22.30
CA ARG A 174 3.82 -2.60 22.73
C ARG A 174 2.63 -2.20 21.89
N CYS A 175 2.50 -2.71 20.68
CA CYS A 175 1.32 -2.55 19.83
C CYS A 175 0.41 -3.77 20.00
N GLU A 176 -0.84 -3.55 20.39
CA GLU A 176 -1.79 -4.63 20.69
C GLU A 176 -2.72 -4.94 19.50
N SER A 177 -2.82 -4.04 18.53
CA SER A 177 -3.77 -4.15 17.44
C SER A 177 -3.31 -3.48 16.15
N PHE A 178 -3.90 -3.92 15.02
CA PHE A 178 -3.79 -3.23 13.75
C PHE A 178 -4.13 -1.72 13.86
N HIS A 179 -5.11 -1.32 14.68
CA HIS A 179 -5.52 0.08 14.79
C HIS A 179 -4.38 0.98 15.28
N GLU A 180 -3.62 0.54 16.26
CA GLU A 180 -2.46 1.31 16.75
C GLU A 180 -1.36 1.40 15.69
N VAL A 181 -1.10 0.32 14.96
CA VAL A 181 -0.16 0.32 13.84
C VAL A 181 -0.63 1.25 12.73
N ALA A 182 -1.93 1.26 12.42
CA ALA A 182 -2.51 2.14 11.42
C ALA A 182 -2.41 3.63 11.79
N GLU A 183 -2.56 3.98 13.07
CA GLU A 183 -2.34 5.35 13.55
C GLU A 183 -0.89 5.80 13.35
N LEU A 184 0.07 4.96 13.72
CA LEU A 184 1.50 5.24 13.49
C LEU A 184 1.79 5.46 12.01
N ALA A 185 1.25 4.58 11.17
CA ALA A 185 1.44 4.62 9.73
C ALA A 185 0.77 5.85 9.09
N ALA A 186 -0.42 6.25 9.57
CA ALA A 186 -1.08 7.48 9.14
C ALA A 186 -0.25 8.73 9.48
N MET A 187 0.41 8.76 10.65
CA MET A 187 1.33 9.83 11.01
C MET A 187 2.54 9.85 10.07
N ALA A 188 3.14 8.71 9.79
CA ALA A 188 4.28 8.60 8.86
C ALA A 188 3.90 9.02 7.43
N LYS A 189 2.73 8.59 6.94
CA LYS A 189 2.18 9.02 5.65
C LYS A 189 1.99 10.53 5.59
N LYS A 190 1.43 11.14 6.65
CA LYS A 190 1.25 12.60 6.74
C LYS A 190 2.57 13.35 6.63
N GLU A 191 3.65 12.85 7.25
CA GLU A 191 4.97 13.46 7.14
C GLU A 191 5.54 13.29 5.71
N ALA A 192 5.40 12.13 5.09
CA ALA A 192 5.81 11.92 3.71
C ALA A 192 5.07 12.89 2.74
N LYS A 193 3.77 13.12 2.95
CA LYS A 193 2.95 14.04 2.12
C LYS A 193 3.30 15.53 2.28
N ARG A 194 4.23 15.91 3.16
CA ARG A 194 4.74 17.29 3.21
C ARG A 194 5.61 17.66 2.02
N SER A 195 6.19 16.67 1.37
CA SER A 195 6.88 16.87 0.10
C SER A 195 5.86 17.01 -1.03
N ALA A 196 6.06 17.98 -1.91
CA ALA A 196 5.28 18.11 -3.14
C ALA A 196 5.62 17.02 -4.18
N PHE A 197 6.76 16.37 -4.03
CA PHE A 197 7.31 15.32 -4.90
C PHE A 197 7.23 13.97 -4.21
N SER A 198 7.61 12.91 -4.93
CA SER A 198 7.75 11.56 -4.37
C SER A 198 8.71 11.56 -3.20
N SER A 199 8.34 10.86 -2.13
CA SER A 199 9.08 10.90 -0.87
C SER A 199 8.92 9.63 -0.06
N LEU A 200 9.97 9.29 0.69
CA LEU A 200 9.99 8.22 1.67
C LEU A 200 10.25 8.81 3.06
N PHE A 201 9.34 8.60 3.97
CA PHE A 201 9.49 8.95 5.37
C PHE A 201 9.47 7.72 6.26
N VAL A 202 10.51 7.52 7.06
CA VAL A 202 10.60 6.42 8.02
C VAL A 202 10.40 6.95 9.42
N SER A 203 9.34 6.51 10.08
CA SER A 203 9.04 6.91 11.45
C SER A 203 10.00 6.25 12.44
N ARG A 204 10.49 7.03 13.40
CA ARG A 204 11.24 6.50 14.55
C ARG A 204 10.31 5.99 15.66
N ARG A 205 9.03 6.32 15.61
CA ARG A 205 8.04 5.86 16.59
C ARG A 205 7.66 4.41 16.28
N ARG A 206 7.71 3.56 17.29
CA ARG A 206 7.40 2.14 17.21
C ARG A 206 6.12 1.74 17.94
N CYS A 207 5.51 2.66 18.70
CA CYS A 207 4.25 2.49 19.41
C CYS A 207 3.51 3.82 19.55
N THR A 208 2.20 3.79 19.83
CA THR A 208 1.34 4.97 20.01
C THR A 208 1.45 5.59 21.40
N GLY A 209 1.90 4.86 22.41
CA GLY A 209 2.08 5.36 23.77
C GLY A 209 3.24 6.34 23.91
N ILE A 210 3.06 7.33 24.81
CA ILE A 210 4.13 8.26 25.21
C ILE A 210 5.25 7.43 25.81
N ALA A 211 6.46 7.54 25.26
CA ALA A 211 7.65 7.03 25.93
C ALA A 211 7.78 7.81 27.25
N ASN A 212 7.57 7.14 28.38
CA ASN A 212 7.99 7.64 29.68
C ASN A 212 9.51 7.64 29.76
#